data_7dd076fc30fd67f876ec8adb99fd5d1a
#
_entry.id   7dd076fc30fd67f876ec8adb99fd5d1a
#
_cell.length_a   1.000
_cell.length_b   1.000
_cell.length_c   1.000
_cell.angle_alpha   90.00
_cell.angle_beta   90.00
_cell.angle_gamma   90.00
#
_symmetry.space_group_name_H-M   'P 1'
#
loop_
_entity.id
_entity.type
_entity.pdbx_description
1 polymer ?
#
loop_
_entity_poly.entity_id
_entity_poly.type
_entity_poly.pdbx_seq_one_letter_code
_entity_poly.pdbx_strand_id
1 'polypeptide(L)'
;MSDSVNPGFLDACESEALHQIGAIQPIGALVGGRADDTRIRCASVNLAAWTGLETSAVLGYPISALAPWLASEQADRVVAGITGAMTGSGAGSGTGSYWPDATENKVLFPSLCQGPRGELDALLSLGTQDWLLEVQPALPAGQRHDAYRPVPHALYRSPRYAGEWQELCDCLATEIRRASGFDRVMVYQFRADGSGEVIAESLALGLHPYHGLRYPASDIPKIARKLYLANRHRQIPDAEAQPVAVVSADKSPPDLTLSDLRAVSPIHVQYLRNMGVTASLSFPIPLRKELWGLVACHHRQPRALPLPVRERCAEMAKVFSIGIAAYRSQQRVAALNGSDRDIERLIEGINGLQSGAFPNFELRGTLLGLVGASGAALTENDADGNGLDEILTFGKTPGPAQIREQLDWLRSTTMERVFATDALPSLFPSAGAYAALASGLLAVQVRLFSGGRQRERTFLWWRPEQPQTVHWAGDPRKSVLFADQSNQLSPRSSFEAWVEISHGRSEPWSELTLLNAKKFRSLVLRDINAALFRD
;
A
#
# COMPACT_ATOMS: atom_id res chain seq x y z
N MET A 1 14.61 -20.52 12.36
CA MET A 1 15.66 -19.49 12.49
C MET A 1 15.32 -18.42 11.48
N SER A 2 14.77 -17.32 11.93
CA SER A 2 14.48 -16.16 11.11
C SER A 2 15.79 -15.43 10.87
N ASP A 3 16.47 -15.73 9.78
CA ASP A 3 17.57 -14.89 9.31
C ASP A 3 16.96 -13.56 8.86
N SER A 4 17.04 -12.60 9.77
CA SER A 4 16.65 -11.23 9.59
C SER A 4 17.43 -10.63 8.41
N VAL A 5 16.73 -10.06 7.44
CA VAL A 5 17.26 -9.04 6.53
C VAL A 5 18.15 -8.12 7.38
N ASN A 6 19.40 -7.92 6.95
CA ASN A 6 20.37 -7.11 7.70
C ASN A 6 19.73 -5.74 8.01
N PRO A 7 19.46 -5.40 9.29
CA PRO A 7 18.76 -4.17 9.66
C PRO A 7 19.44 -2.93 9.08
N GLY A 8 20.77 -2.94 8.99
CA GLY A 8 21.55 -1.81 8.49
C GLY A 8 21.33 -1.47 7.00
N PHE A 9 20.84 -2.41 6.17
CA PHE A 9 20.50 -2.09 4.78
C PHE A 9 19.15 -1.40 4.65
N LEU A 10 18.11 -1.91 5.31
CA LEU A 10 16.81 -1.25 5.34
C LEU A 10 16.95 0.16 5.91
N ASP A 11 17.74 0.33 6.96
CA ASP A 11 18.01 1.63 7.57
C ASP A 11 18.76 2.56 6.61
N ALA A 12 19.72 2.07 5.83
CA ALA A 12 20.45 2.86 4.84
C ALA A 12 19.56 3.26 3.65
N CYS A 13 18.71 2.36 3.13
CA CYS A 13 17.74 2.68 2.09
C CYS A 13 16.62 3.60 2.60
N GLU A 14 16.20 3.47 3.86
CA GLU A 14 15.20 4.34 4.49
C GLU A 14 15.76 5.73 4.86
N SER A 15 17.09 5.88 4.99
CA SER A 15 17.79 7.14 5.25
C SER A 15 18.18 7.92 3.98
N GLU A 16 18.03 7.32 2.78
CA GLU A 16 18.33 8.01 1.52
C GLU A 16 17.38 9.21 1.33
N ALA A 17 17.92 10.42 1.25
CA ALA A 17 17.15 11.63 1.06
C ALA A 17 16.67 11.77 -0.40
N LEU A 18 15.83 10.84 -0.87
CA LEU A 18 15.34 10.76 -2.26
C LEU A 18 14.70 12.06 -2.76
N HIS A 19 14.15 12.87 -1.88
CA HIS A 19 13.53 14.16 -2.19
C HIS A 19 14.56 15.28 -2.39
N GLN A 20 15.80 15.12 -1.93
CA GLN A 20 16.89 16.10 -2.01
C GLN A 20 18.03 15.65 -2.94
N ILE A 21 17.72 14.80 -3.92
CA ILE A 21 18.73 14.24 -4.84
C ILE A 21 19.44 15.31 -5.70
N GLY A 22 18.95 16.55 -5.74
CA GLY A 22 19.56 17.68 -6.43
C GLY A 22 19.64 17.54 -7.95
N ALA A 23 18.91 16.63 -8.56
CA ALA A 23 18.94 16.37 -9.99
C ALA A 23 17.58 15.92 -10.53
N ILE A 24 17.38 16.09 -11.83
CA ILE A 24 16.19 15.64 -12.58
C ILE A 24 16.60 14.72 -13.74
N GLN A 25 15.62 14.02 -14.28
CA GLN A 25 15.76 13.26 -15.51
C GLN A 25 15.80 14.20 -16.73
N PRO A 26 16.54 13.88 -17.81
CA PRO A 26 16.82 14.79 -18.92
C PRO A 26 15.65 15.03 -19.88
N ILE A 27 14.48 14.42 -19.64
CA ILE A 27 13.29 14.51 -20.51
C ILE A 27 12.50 15.81 -20.37
N GLY A 28 12.98 16.75 -19.59
CA GLY A 28 12.37 18.06 -19.36
C GLY A 28 13.29 18.99 -18.62
N ALA A 29 12.75 20.13 -18.19
CA ALA A 29 13.43 21.11 -17.35
C ALA A 29 12.53 21.55 -16.19
N LEU A 30 13.15 22.14 -15.16
CA LEU A 30 12.47 22.54 -13.93
C LEU A 30 12.94 23.92 -13.49
N VAL A 31 12.00 24.74 -13.01
CA VAL A 31 12.25 25.89 -12.14
C VAL A 31 11.39 25.76 -10.90
N GLY A 32 11.83 26.36 -9.78
CA GLY A 32 11.07 26.33 -8.54
C GLY A 32 11.42 27.46 -7.60
N GLY A 33 10.56 27.67 -6.61
CA GLY A 33 10.73 28.70 -5.60
C GLY A 33 9.94 28.36 -4.34
N ARG A 34 9.96 29.28 -3.37
CA ARG A 34 9.18 29.13 -2.14
C ARG A 34 7.79 29.75 -2.28
N ALA A 35 6.84 29.20 -1.58
CA ALA A 35 5.46 29.70 -1.56
C ALA A 35 5.30 31.09 -0.89
N ASP A 36 6.31 31.52 -0.14
CA ASP A 36 6.33 32.84 0.53
C ASP A 36 7.13 33.91 -0.24
N ASP A 37 7.74 33.54 -1.39
CA ASP A 37 8.61 34.42 -2.17
C ASP A 37 8.31 34.26 -3.67
N THR A 38 8.31 35.36 -4.39
CA THR A 38 8.11 35.39 -5.85
C THR A 38 9.38 35.06 -6.64
N ARG A 39 10.52 34.80 -5.99
CA ARG A 39 11.79 34.55 -6.65
C ARG A 39 11.98 33.10 -7.02
N ILE A 40 12.56 32.88 -8.19
CA ILE A 40 13.00 31.54 -8.63
C ILE A 40 14.26 31.20 -7.85
N ARG A 41 14.16 30.18 -6.99
CA ARG A 41 15.26 29.75 -6.12
C ARG A 41 16.05 28.58 -6.67
N CYS A 42 15.48 27.79 -7.54
CA CYS A 42 16.16 26.67 -8.18
C CYS A 42 15.78 26.54 -9.66
N ALA A 43 16.70 26.03 -10.45
CA ALA A 43 16.48 25.74 -11.85
C ALA A 43 17.41 24.61 -12.33
N SER A 44 16.97 23.81 -13.28
CA SER A 44 17.80 22.77 -13.90
C SER A 44 18.78 23.39 -14.90
N VAL A 45 19.99 22.84 -14.96
CA VAL A 45 21.07 23.40 -15.82
C VAL A 45 20.77 23.25 -17.32
N ASN A 46 19.85 22.39 -17.70
CA ASN A 46 19.38 22.20 -19.08
C ASN A 46 18.18 23.09 -19.47
N LEU A 47 17.84 24.08 -18.66
CA LEU A 47 16.67 24.94 -18.88
C LEU A 47 16.68 25.57 -20.28
N ALA A 48 17.82 26.12 -20.71
CA ALA A 48 17.96 26.74 -22.03
C ALA A 48 17.68 25.78 -23.19
N ALA A 49 18.05 24.51 -23.06
CA ALA A 49 17.80 23.52 -24.10
C ALA A 49 16.30 23.22 -24.33
N TRP A 50 15.46 23.50 -23.34
CA TRP A 50 14.02 23.30 -23.40
C TRP A 50 13.23 24.59 -23.66
N THR A 51 13.62 25.67 -22.99
CA THR A 51 12.85 26.92 -22.98
C THR A 51 13.49 28.06 -23.77
N GLY A 52 14.77 27.95 -24.08
CA GLY A 52 15.56 29.04 -24.62
C GLY A 52 16.03 30.07 -23.58
N LEU A 53 15.66 29.91 -22.32
CA LEU A 53 16.08 30.78 -21.21
C LEU A 53 17.31 30.24 -20.51
N GLU A 54 18.36 31.03 -20.42
CA GLU A 54 19.53 30.62 -19.64
C GLU A 54 19.21 30.54 -18.14
N THR A 55 19.72 29.55 -17.47
CA THR A 55 19.51 29.34 -16.03
C THR A 55 19.95 30.56 -15.22
N SER A 56 21.05 31.21 -15.61
CA SER A 56 21.55 32.45 -14.98
C SER A 56 20.63 33.65 -15.16
N ALA A 57 19.79 33.65 -16.19
CA ALA A 57 18.87 34.75 -16.46
C ALA A 57 17.59 34.68 -15.60
N VAL A 58 17.29 33.52 -15.00
CA VAL A 58 16.07 33.35 -14.21
C VAL A 58 16.37 33.09 -12.72
N LEU A 59 17.48 32.46 -12.38
CA LEU A 59 17.83 32.10 -11.00
C LEU A 59 18.05 33.33 -10.12
N GLY A 60 17.31 33.45 -9.03
CA GLY A 60 17.34 34.57 -8.11
C GLY A 60 16.46 35.75 -8.53
N TYR A 61 15.89 35.71 -9.74
CA TYR A 61 14.97 36.77 -10.25
C TYR A 61 13.52 36.44 -9.89
N PRO A 62 12.63 37.44 -9.90
CA PRO A 62 11.20 37.21 -9.73
C PRO A 62 10.64 36.28 -10.82
N ILE A 63 9.54 35.63 -10.52
CA ILE A 63 8.86 34.71 -11.46
C ILE A 63 8.48 35.39 -12.78
N SER A 64 8.31 36.72 -12.77
CA SER A 64 8.11 37.52 -14.00
C SER A 64 9.25 37.40 -15.01
N ALA A 65 10.43 36.93 -14.61
CA ALA A 65 11.53 36.60 -15.53
C ALA A 65 11.18 35.48 -16.51
N LEU A 66 10.14 34.69 -16.24
CA LEU A 66 9.60 33.68 -17.15
C LEU A 66 8.68 34.28 -18.23
N ALA A 67 8.25 35.56 -18.11
CA ALA A 67 7.30 36.20 -19.01
C ALA A 67 7.71 36.18 -20.50
N PRO A 68 9.00 36.29 -20.88
CA PRO A 68 9.41 36.19 -22.27
C PRO A 68 9.18 34.80 -22.89
N TRP A 69 9.10 33.80 -22.06
CA TRP A 69 8.94 32.39 -22.43
C TRP A 69 7.48 31.94 -22.42
N LEU A 70 6.68 32.44 -21.49
CA LEU A 70 5.28 32.10 -21.33
C LEU A 70 4.43 32.91 -22.31
N ALA A 71 3.62 32.27 -23.14
CA ALA A 71 2.60 32.95 -23.93
C ALA A 71 1.67 33.79 -23.01
N SER A 72 1.37 35.02 -23.37
CA SER A 72 0.82 36.05 -22.49
C SER A 72 -0.42 35.63 -21.67
N GLU A 73 -1.40 34.95 -22.28
CA GLU A 73 -2.63 34.52 -21.57
C GLU A 73 -2.40 33.37 -20.57
N GLN A 74 -1.39 32.54 -20.81
CA GLN A 74 -1.09 31.41 -19.92
C GLN A 74 -0.08 31.79 -18.85
N ALA A 75 0.78 32.77 -19.12
CA ALA A 75 1.68 33.34 -18.13
C ALA A 75 0.92 33.88 -16.90
N ASP A 76 -0.15 34.61 -17.13
CA ASP A 76 -1.00 35.14 -16.07
C ASP A 76 -1.63 34.05 -15.23
N ARG A 77 -2.01 32.93 -15.83
CA ARG A 77 -2.59 31.75 -15.12
C ARG A 77 -1.54 31.04 -14.28
N VAL A 78 -0.32 30.84 -14.78
CA VAL A 78 0.78 30.24 -14.02
C VAL A 78 1.18 31.13 -12.86
N VAL A 79 1.37 32.44 -13.13
CA VAL A 79 1.69 33.43 -12.10
C VAL A 79 0.56 33.52 -11.07
N ALA A 80 -0.70 33.55 -11.51
CA ALA A 80 -1.85 33.58 -10.61
C ALA A 80 -1.95 32.31 -9.78
N GLY A 81 -1.65 31.11 -10.36
CA GLY A 81 -1.60 29.86 -9.62
C GLY A 81 -0.57 29.87 -8.50
N ILE A 82 0.64 30.37 -8.78
CA ILE A 82 1.71 30.48 -7.78
C ILE A 82 1.38 31.56 -6.74
N THR A 83 0.97 32.76 -7.15
CA THR A 83 0.64 33.86 -6.24
C THR A 83 -0.65 33.62 -5.47
N GLY A 84 -1.64 32.94 -6.05
CA GLY A 84 -2.87 32.53 -5.40
C GLY A 84 -2.62 31.53 -4.28
N ALA A 85 -1.71 30.57 -4.46
CA ALA A 85 -1.24 29.68 -3.42
C ALA A 85 -0.56 30.42 -2.27
N MET A 86 0.23 31.46 -2.56
CA MET A 86 0.89 32.32 -1.57
C MET A 86 -0.10 33.12 -0.70
N THR A 87 -1.24 33.54 -1.27
CA THR A 87 -2.23 34.39 -0.56
C THR A 87 -3.32 33.57 0.15
N GLY A 88 -3.32 32.24 0.01
CA GLY A 88 -4.37 31.38 0.55
C GLY A 88 -5.75 31.55 -0.13
N SER A 89 -5.84 32.37 -1.18
CA SER A 89 -7.09 32.72 -1.86
C SER A 89 -7.50 31.72 -2.96
N GLY A 90 -6.68 30.74 -3.23
CA GLY A 90 -6.95 29.67 -4.21
C GLY A 90 -7.70 28.43 -3.67
N ALA A 91 -7.84 28.32 -2.35
CA ALA A 91 -8.68 27.31 -1.72
C ALA A 91 -10.09 27.88 -1.54
N GLY A 92 -11.09 27.31 -2.19
CA GLY A 92 -12.48 27.69 -2.02
C GLY A 92 -12.83 27.86 -0.55
N SER A 93 -13.57 28.92 -0.24
CA SER A 93 -14.00 29.38 1.08
C SER A 93 -14.80 28.29 1.84
N GLY A 94 -14.10 27.35 2.42
CA GLY A 94 -14.63 26.35 3.36
C GLY A 94 -13.81 26.41 4.63
N THR A 95 -14.43 26.90 5.71
CA THR A 95 -13.90 26.91 7.07
C THR A 95 -13.69 25.49 7.58
N GLY A 96 -12.52 24.94 7.35
CA GLY A 96 -12.05 23.68 7.91
C GLY A 96 -10.62 23.45 7.46
N SER A 97 -9.71 23.13 8.37
CA SER A 97 -8.32 22.76 8.09
C SER A 97 -8.26 21.46 7.30
N TYR A 98 -8.70 21.51 6.07
CA TYR A 98 -8.58 20.46 5.09
C TYR A 98 -7.25 20.68 4.38
N TRP A 99 -6.25 19.88 4.68
CA TRP A 99 -5.09 19.77 3.84
C TRP A 99 -5.56 19.16 2.53
N PRO A 100 -5.49 19.88 1.39
CA PRO A 100 -5.77 19.25 0.11
C PRO A 100 -4.79 18.08 -0.04
N ASP A 101 -5.29 16.97 -0.54
CA ASP A 101 -4.46 15.82 -0.90
C ASP A 101 -3.29 16.36 -1.75
N ALA A 102 -2.04 16.01 -1.43
CA ALA A 102 -0.86 16.50 -2.14
C ALA A 102 -0.99 16.28 -3.67
N THR A 103 -1.84 15.34 -4.08
CA THR A 103 -2.16 15.05 -5.48
C THR A 103 -3.08 16.09 -6.13
N GLU A 104 -3.82 16.91 -5.37
CA GLU A 104 -4.71 17.95 -5.90
C GLU A 104 -4.00 19.27 -6.16
N ASN A 105 -2.76 19.42 -5.69
CA ASN A 105 -1.95 20.63 -5.85
C ASN A 105 -1.12 20.65 -7.15
N LYS A 106 -1.49 19.85 -8.14
CA LYS A 106 -0.82 19.83 -9.45
C LYS A 106 -1.75 20.35 -10.54
N VAL A 107 -1.27 21.34 -11.29
CA VAL A 107 -2.00 21.95 -12.41
C VAL A 107 -1.25 21.70 -13.70
N LEU A 108 -1.91 21.02 -14.65
CA LEU A 108 -1.40 20.80 -15.99
C LEU A 108 -1.75 21.99 -16.88
N PHE A 109 -0.75 22.49 -17.60
CA PHE A 109 -0.88 23.48 -18.68
C PHE A 109 -0.47 22.83 -19.99
N PRO A 110 -1.43 22.32 -20.79
CA PRO A 110 -1.13 21.73 -22.09
C PRO A 110 -0.64 22.81 -23.05
N SER A 111 0.41 22.50 -23.80
CA SER A 111 0.95 23.38 -24.85
C SER A 111 1.23 24.79 -24.34
N LEU A 112 1.82 24.87 -23.12
CA LEU A 112 2.05 26.15 -22.45
C LEU A 112 2.92 27.10 -23.28
N CYS A 113 3.94 26.55 -23.95
CA CYS A 113 4.91 27.37 -24.67
C CYS A 113 5.59 26.61 -25.82
N GLN A 114 6.25 27.39 -26.69
CA GLN A 114 7.12 26.88 -27.74
C GLN A 114 8.57 27.00 -27.29
N GLY A 115 9.27 25.88 -27.19
CA GLY A 115 10.70 25.87 -26.90
C GLY A 115 11.55 25.50 -28.12
N PRO A 116 12.89 25.51 -28.01
CA PRO A 116 13.81 25.11 -29.08
C PRO A 116 13.59 23.67 -29.58
N ARG A 117 13.03 22.81 -28.74
CA ARG A 117 12.75 21.40 -29.05
C ARG A 117 11.30 21.12 -29.46
N GLY A 118 10.47 22.14 -29.61
CA GLY A 118 9.07 22.02 -29.95
C GLY A 118 8.12 22.53 -28.86
N GLU A 119 6.85 22.19 -29.01
CA GLU A 119 5.78 22.56 -28.09
C GLU A 119 5.97 21.84 -26.74
N LEU A 120 5.74 22.53 -25.63
CA LEU A 120 5.95 22.02 -24.29
C LEU A 120 4.66 22.08 -23.46
N ASP A 121 4.36 20.96 -22.78
CA ASP A 121 3.42 20.94 -21.66
C ASP A 121 4.15 21.34 -20.37
N ALA A 122 3.45 22.02 -19.47
CA ALA A 122 3.99 22.33 -18.15
C ALA A 122 3.12 21.78 -17.04
N LEU A 123 3.77 21.37 -15.96
CA LEU A 123 3.16 20.92 -14.71
C LEU A 123 3.60 21.84 -13.57
N LEU A 124 2.65 22.56 -13.01
CA LEU A 124 2.85 23.32 -11.77
C LEU A 124 2.47 22.45 -10.58
N SER A 125 3.42 22.22 -9.69
CA SER A 125 3.21 21.50 -8.43
C SER A 125 3.33 22.50 -7.27
N LEU A 126 2.31 22.55 -6.40
CA LEU A 126 2.22 23.46 -5.26
C LEU A 126 2.35 22.68 -3.97
N GLY A 127 3.46 22.83 -3.27
CA GLY A 127 3.68 22.30 -1.93
C GLY A 127 3.25 23.27 -0.83
N THR A 128 3.47 22.89 0.41
CA THR A 128 3.16 23.76 1.57
C THR A 128 4.14 24.92 1.72
N GLN A 129 5.37 24.75 1.25
CA GLN A 129 6.46 25.71 1.38
C GLN A 129 7.09 26.07 0.04
N ASP A 130 6.96 25.21 -0.97
CA ASP A 130 7.64 25.34 -2.25
C ASP A 130 6.66 25.12 -3.42
N TRP A 131 7.00 25.70 -4.56
CA TRP A 131 6.38 25.40 -5.84
C TRP A 131 7.43 24.95 -6.85
N LEU A 132 7.02 24.07 -7.76
CA LEU A 132 7.83 23.58 -8.87
C LEU A 132 7.04 23.74 -10.16
N LEU A 133 7.68 24.29 -11.19
CA LEU A 133 7.16 24.33 -12.56
C LEU A 133 8.09 23.50 -13.45
N GLU A 134 7.55 22.42 -13.96
CA GLU A 134 8.26 21.46 -14.80
C GLU A 134 7.74 21.54 -16.22
N VAL A 135 8.63 21.47 -17.21
CA VAL A 135 8.27 21.45 -18.62
C VAL A 135 8.75 20.18 -19.28
N GLN A 136 7.94 19.66 -20.16
CA GLN A 136 8.18 18.43 -20.91
C GLN A 136 7.62 18.55 -22.33
N PRO A 137 8.05 17.70 -23.29
CA PRO A 137 7.48 17.69 -24.63
C PRO A 137 5.95 17.57 -24.60
N ALA A 138 5.26 18.44 -25.30
CA ALA A 138 3.81 18.38 -25.42
C ALA A 138 3.38 17.17 -26.26
N LEU A 139 2.17 16.69 -25.98
CA LEU A 139 1.56 15.64 -26.79
C LEU A 139 1.24 16.17 -28.18
N PRO A 140 1.72 15.53 -29.25
CA PRO A 140 1.40 15.94 -30.62
C PRO A 140 -0.11 16.05 -30.85
N ALA A 141 -0.54 17.09 -31.58
CA ALA A 141 -1.95 17.39 -31.81
C ALA A 141 -2.76 16.20 -32.32
N GLY A 142 -2.20 15.40 -33.23
CA GLY A 142 -2.86 14.20 -33.77
C GLY A 142 -3.08 13.06 -32.77
N GLN A 143 -2.39 13.07 -31.60
CA GLN A 143 -2.51 12.05 -30.56
C GLN A 143 -3.35 12.55 -29.36
N ARG A 144 -3.76 13.82 -29.33
CA ARG A 144 -4.51 14.41 -28.20
C ARG A 144 -5.85 13.74 -27.97
N HIS A 145 -6.55 13.34 -29.05
CA HIS A 145 -7.84 12.64 -28.91
C HIS A 145 -7.76 11.39 -28.02
N ASP A 146 -6.74 10.56 -28.18
CA ASP A 146 -6.59 9.32 -27.44
C ASP A 146 -6.19 9.56 -25.97
N ALA A 147 -5.39 10.59 -25.71
CA ALA A 147 -4.98 10.95 -24.35
C ALA A 147 -6.15 11.47 -23.50
N TYR A 148 -7.10 12.17 -24.13
CA TYR A 148 -8.27 12.74 -23.42
C TYR A 148 -9.52 11.86 -23.50
N ARG A 149 -9.41 10.59 -23.91
CA ARG A 149 -10.52 9.64 -23.82
C ARG A 149 -10.95 9.44 -22.36
N PRO A 150 -12.26 9.29 -22.10
CA PRO A 150 -12.74 8.96 -20.77
C PRO A 150 -12.13 7.67 -20.21
N VAL A 151 -12.11 7.55 -18.89
CA VAL A 151 -11.78 6.29 -18.22
C VAL A 151 -12.78 5.21 -18.66
N PRO A 152 -12.32 3.99 -19.01
CA PRO A 152 -13.20 2.92 -19.45
C PRO A 152 -14.29 2.58 -18.43
N HIS A 153 -15.54 2.46 -18.90
CA HIS A 153 -16.69 2.16 -18.04
C HIS A 153 -16.53 0.91 -17.18
N ALA A 154 -15.77 -0.07 -17.66
CA ALA A 154 -15.51 -1.30 -16.92
C ALA A 154 -14.82 -1.06 -15.57
N LEU A 155 -14.01 0.00 -15.46
CA LEU A 155 -13.30 0.34 -14.21
C LEU A 155 -14.20 0.97 -13.14
N TYR A 156 -15.38 1.45 -13.48
CA TYR A 156 -16.37 1.99 -12.52
C TYR A 156 -17.24 0.91 -11.88
N ARG A 157 -17.09 -0.35 -12.28
CA ARG A 157 -17.86 -1.45 -11.71
C ARG A 157 -17.43 -1.71 -10.27
N SER A 158 -18.40 -1.92 -9.38
CA SER A 158 -18.16 -2.42 -8.02
C SER A 158 -18.25 -3.93 -8.02
N PRO A 159 -17.16 -4.65 -7.75
CA PRO A 159 -17.17 -6.11 -7.65
C PRO A 159 -18.06 -6.57 -6.50
N ARG A 160 -18.76 -7.68 -6.69
CA ARG A 160 -19.64 -8.30 -5.67
C ARG A 160 -19.00 -9.52 -5.00
N TYR A 161 -18.11 -10.22 -5.73
CA TYR A 161 -17.41 -11.42 -5.26
C TYR A 161 -15.98 -11.48 -5.84
N ALA A 162 -15.19 -12.44 -5.36
CA ALA A 162 -13.77 -12.53 -5.67
C ALA A 162 -13.45 -12.66 -7.18
N GLY A 163 -14.32 -13.35 -7.96
CA GLY A 163 -14.15 -13.45 -9.42
C GLY A 163 -14.28 -12.10 -10.12
N GLU A 164 -15.33 -11.32 -9.82
CA GLU A 164 -15.49 -9.96 -10.37
C GLU A 164 -14.37 -9.02 -9.89
N TRP A 165 -13.83 -9.24 -8.70
CA TRP A 165 -12.67 -8.52 -8.21
C TRP A 165 -11.43 -8.79 -9.07
N GLN A 166 -11.16 -10.06 -9.40
CA GLN A 166 -10.05 -10.44 -10.27
C GLN A 166 -10.22 -9.86 -11.68
N GLU A 167 -11.42 -9.95 -12.25
CA GLU A 167 -11.74 -9.35 -13.55
C GLU A 167 -11.46 -7.83 -13.57
N LEU A 168 -11.77 -7.13 -12.49
CA LEU A 168 -11.49 -5.69 -12.38
C LEU A 168 -9.99 -5.40 -12.33
N CYS A 169 -9.20 -6.21 -11.61
CA CYS A 169 -7.74 -6.10 -11.58
C CYS A 169 -7.13 -6.34 -12.97
N ASP A 170 -7.58 -7.37 -13.68
CA ASP A 170 -7.12 -7.70 -15.04
C ASP A 170 -7.51 -6.62 -16.05
N CYS A 171 -8.70 -6.04 -15.90
CA CYS A 171 -9.18 -4.91 -16.67
C CYS A 171 -8.26 -3.69 -16.49
N LEU A 172 -7.90 -3.33 -15.25
CA LEU A 172 -6.99 -2.21 -14.97
C LEU A 172 -5.64 -2.40 -15.67
N ALA A 173 -5.01 -3.58 -15.50
CA ALA A 173 -3.74 -3.90 -16.13
C ALA A 173 -3.81 -3.79 -17.67
N THR A 174 -4.89 -4.31 -18.25
CA THR A 174 -5.10 -4.32 -19.70
C THR A 174 -5.33 -2.92 -20.26
N GLU A 175 -6.17 -2.10 -19.62
CA GLU A 175 -6.49 -0.76 -20.09
C GLU A 175 -5.29 0.19 -19.96
N ILE A 176 -4.53 0.10 -18.85
CA ILE A 176 -3.29 0.87 -18.72
C ILE A 176 -2.24 0.41 -19.73
N ARG A 177 -2.11 -0.89 -19.98
CA ARG A 177 -1.20 -1.38 -21.02
C ARG A 177 -1.58 -0.86 -22.42
N ARG A 178 -2.87 -0.87 -22.74
CA ARG A 178 -3.39 -0.33 -24.02
C ARG A 178 -3.12 1.18 -24.15
N ALA A 179 -3.30 1.94 -23.07
CA ALA A 179 -3.08 3.39 -23.06
C ALA A 179 -1.59 3.77 -23.09
N SER A 180 -0.75 3.04 -22.37
CA SER A 180 0.67 3.35 -22.22
C SER A 180 1.55 2.69 -23.28
N GLY A 181 1.12 1.55 -23.83
CA GLY A 181 1.90 0.73 -24.75
C GLY A 181 3.17 0.13 -24.14
N PHE A 182 3.23 -0.03 -22.82
CA PHE A 182 4.31 -0.73 -22.15
C PHE A 182 4.25 -2.23 -22.41
N ASP A 183 5.41 -2.91 -22.39
CA ASP A 183 5.49 -4.35 -22.61
C ASP A 183 4.76 -5.15 -21.53
N ARG A 184 4.83 -4.70 -20.29
CA ARG A 184 4.25 -5.33 -19.10
C ARG A 184 3.57 -4.27 -18.23
N VAL A 185 2.37 -4.57 -17.76
CA VAL A 185 1.66 -3.78 -16.74
C VAL A 185 1.10 -4.73 -15.69
N MET A 186 1.42 -4.47 -14.46
CA MET A 186 1.08 -5.28 -13.30
C MET A 186 0.25 -4.48 -12.30
N VAL A 187 -0.75 -5.12 -11.69
CA VAL A 187 -1.37 -4.64 -10.46
C VAL A 187 -0.65 -5.33 -9.31
N TYR A 188 0.08 -4.55 -8.55
CA TYR A 188 0.94 -4.98 -7.46
C TYR A 188 0.31 -4.57 -6.12
N GLN A 189 0.02 -5.53 -5.25
CA GLN A 189 -0.60 -5.30 -3.95
C GLN A 189 0.43 -5.48 -2.83
N PHE A 190 0.50 -4.51 -1.89
CA PHE A 190 1.26 -4.68 -0.65
C PHE A 190 0.52 -5.60 0.31
N ARG A 191 1.27 -6.53 0.91
CA ARG A 191 0.80 -7.47 1.93
C ARG A 191 1.11 -6.94 3.34
N ALA A 192 0.51 -7.54 4.37
CA ALA A 192 0.67 -7.12 5.76
C ALA A 192 2.12 -7.22 6.28
N ASP A 193 2.90 -8.16 5.74
CA ASP A 193 4.34 -8.33 6.03
C ASP A 193 5.23 -7.30 5.32
N GLY A 194 4.62 -6.39 4.55
CA GLY A 194 5.32 -5.37 3.76
C GLY A 194 5.82 -5.89 2.41
N SER A 195 5.76 -7.18 2.11
CA SER A 195 6.03 -7.70 0.77
C SER A 195 4.97 -7.22 -0.22
N GLY A 196 5.23 -7.36 -1.51
CA GLY A 196 4.23 -7.10 -2.53
C GLY A 196 4.00 -8.31 -3.42
N GLU A 197 2.83 -8.41 -3.99
CA GLU A 197 2.42 -9.51 -4.86
C GLU A 197 1.78 -8.99 -6.13
N VAL A 198 2.13 -9.58 -7.26
CA VAL A 198 1.49 -9.28 -8.55
C VAL A 198 0.17 -10.05 -8.62
N ILE A 199 -0.95 -9.36 -8.43
CA ILE A 199 -2.30 -9.95 -8.41
C ILE A 199 -3.01 -9.93 -9.77
N ALA A 200 -2.52 -9.15 -10.72
CA ALA A 200 -2.99 -9.12 -12.10
C ALA A 200 -1.88 -8.63 -13.01
N GLU A 201 -1.87 -9.08 -14.25
CA GLU A 201 -0.84 -8.72 -15.21
C GLU A 201 -1.37 -8.72 -16.64
N SER A 202 -0.94 -7.73 -17.44
CA SER A 202 -1.09 -7.71 -18.89
C SER A 202 0.30 -7.55 -19.52
N LEU A 203 0.69 -8.49 -20.38
CA LEU A 203 2.05 -8.55 -20.93
C LEU A 203 2.06 -8.76 -22.45
N ALA A 204 3.14 -8.34 -23.10
CA ALA A 204 3.41 -8.57 -24.50
C ALA A 204 3.81 -10.04 -24.74
N LEU A 205 3.59 -10.52 -25.95
CA LEU A 205 3.98 -11.88 -26.34
C LEU A 205 5.48 -12.13 -26.13
N GLY A 206 5.81 -13.33 -25.64
CA GLY A 206 7.19 -13.76 -25.43
C GLY A 206 7.83 -13.30 -24.11
N LEU A 207 7.07 -12.67 -23.20
CA LEU A 207 7.51 -12.37 -21.85
C LEU A 207 7.07 -13.44 -20.86
N HIS A 208 7.93 -13.76 -19.90
CA HIS A 208 7.56 -14.63 -18.78
C HIS A 208 6.62 -13.89 -17.82
N PRO A 209 5.54 -14.53 -17.34
CA PRO A 209 4.61 -13.90 -16.42
C PRO A 209 5.23 -13.71 -15.02
N TYR A 210 4.83 -12.62 -14.36
CA TYR A 210 5.12 -12.34 -12.95
C TYR A 210 3.88 -12.48 -12.07
N HIS A 211 2.72 -12.76 -12.68
CA HIS A 211 1.47 -12.98 -11.94
C HIS A 211 1.65 -14.06 -10.86
N GLY A 212 1.24 -13.76 -9.63
CA GLY A 212 1.40 -14.62 -8.47
C GLY A 212 2.78 -14.58 -7.80
N LEU A 213 3.76 -13.86 -8.37
CA LEU A 213 5.08 -13.71 -7.75
C LEU A 213 5.03 -12.65 -6.64
N ARG A 214 5.76 -12.93 -5.55
CA ARG A 214 6.01 -12.01 -4.45
C ARG A 214 7.38 -11.36 -4.54
N TYR A 215 7.44 -10.15 -4.04
CA TYR A 215 8.63 -9.30 -3.97
C TYR A 215 8.85 -8.88 -2.52
N PRO A 216 10.06 -8.99 -1.95
CA PRO A 216 10.32 -8.62 -0.57
C PRO A 216 10.10 -7.12 -0.31
N ALA A 217 9.84 -6.78 0.96
CA ALA A 217 9.58 -5.40 1.39
C ALA A 217 10.74 -4.43 1.07
N SER A 218 11.97 -4.95 0.99
CA SER A 218 13.18 -4.20 0.65
C SER A 218 13.20 -3.64 -0.78
N ASP A 219 12.44 -4.24 -1.72
CA ASP A 219 12.42 -3.78 -3.12
C ASP A 219 11.73 -2.40 -3.25
N ILE A 220 10.79 -2.08 -2.36
CA ILE A 220 10.10 -0.78 -2.30
C ILE A 220 10.10 -0.29 -0.85
N PRO A 221 11.17 0.39 -0.39
CA PRO A 221 11.31 0.84 1.00
C PRO A 221 10.26 1.88 1.38
N LYS A 222 10.02 2.08 2.68
CA LYS A 222 8.97 2.96 3.20
C LYS A 222 9.08 4.40 2.70
N ILE A 223 10.30 4.91 2.54
CA ILE A 223 10.52 6.27 2.00
C ILE A 223 9.99 6.40 0.57
N ALA A 224 10.22 5.40 -0.29
CA ALA A 224 9.68 5.39 -1.64
C ALA A 224 8.15 5.30 -1.63
N ARG A 225 7.55 4.51 -0.73
CA ARG A 225 6.08 4.40 -0.58
C ARG A 225 5.46 5.74 -0.18
N LYS A 226 6.10 6.54 0.68
CA LYS A 226 5.64 7.89 1.04
C LYS A 226 5.63 8.83 -0.18
N LEU A 227 6.66 8.76 -1.03
CA LEU A 227 6.74 9.56 -2.25
C LEU A 227 5.66 9.19 -3.28
N TYR A 228 5.23 7.92 -3.33
CA TYR A 228 4.09 7.51 -4.14
C TYR A 228 2.76 8.11 -3.65
N LEU A 229 2.58 8.30 -2.35
CA LEU A 229 1.38 8.97 -1.81
C LEU A 229 1.33 10.48 -2.12
N ALA A 230 2.50 11.10 -2.35
CA ALA A 230 2.60 12.51 -2.70
C ALA A 230 2.47 12.78 -4.21
N ASN A 231 2.54 11.76 -5.06
CA ASN A 231 2.57 11.91 -6.52
C ASN A 231 1.60 10.95 -7.21
N ARG A 232 0.98 11.42 -8.30
CA ARG A 232 0.01 10.64 -9.08
C ARG A 232 0.65 9.54 -9.92
N HIS A 233 1.90 9.73 -10.29
CA HIS A 233 2.69 8.78 -11.08
C HIS A 233 4.18 8.99 -10.87
N ARG A 234 4.97 8.01 -11.27
CA ARG A 234 6.42 8.09 -11.33
C ARG A 234 6.91 7.47 -12.62
N GLN A 235 7.56 8.28 -13.48
CA GLN A 235 8.11 7.82 -14.76
C GLN A 235 9.64 7.77 -14.71
N ILE A 236 10.21 6.71 -15.29
CA ILE A 236 11.63 6.53 -15.60
C ILE A 236 11.69 6.16 -17.07
N PRO A 237 11.84 7.14 -17.98
CA PRO A 237 11.80 6.89 -19.40
C PRO A 237 12.98 6.10 -19.95
N ASP A 238 14.13 6.26 -19.29
CA ASP A 238 15.38 5.59 -19.64
C ASP A 238 16.26 5.44 -18.41
N ALA A 239 16.46 4.20 -17.96
CA ALA A 239 17.31 3.88 -16.82
C ALA A 239 18.82 4.11 -17.09
N GLU A 240 19.19 4.30 -18.37
CA GLU A 240 20.58 4.59 -18.75
C GLU A 240 20.85 6.10 -18.88
N ALA A 241 19.80 6.93 -18.85
CA ALA A 241 19.93 8.38 -19.02
C ALA A 241 20.67 9.02 -17.84
N GLN A 242 21.59 9.93 -18.17
CA GLN A 242 22.33 10.69 -17.16
C GLN A 242 21.43 11.75 -16.54
N PRO A 243 21.39 11.87 -15.20
CA PRO A 243 20.62 12.91 -14.53
C PRO A 243 21.22 14.30 -14.79
N VAL A 244 20.35 15.31 -14.75
CA VAL A 244 20.66 16.72 -14.95
C VAL A 244 20.61 17.44 -13.63
N ALA A 245 21.65 18.15 -13.27
CA ALA A 245 21.73 18.88 -12.01
C ALA A 245 20.70 20.02 -11.91
N VAL A 246 20.19 20.22 -10.70
CA VAL A 246 19.38 21.38 -10.32
C VAL A 246 20.23 22.27 -9.44
N VAL A 247 20.41 23.51 -9.86
CA VAL A 247 21.16 24.53 -9.11
C VAL A 247 20.22 25.39 -8.29
N SER A 248 20.64 25.78 -7.08
CA SER A 248 19.90 26.64 -6.17
C SER A 248 20.65 27.93 -5.88
N ALA A 249 19.91 29.05 -5.75
CA ALA A 249 20.49 30.34 -5.45
C ALA A 249 21.18 30.41 -4.09
N ASP A 250 20.68 29.63 -3.11
CA ASP A 250 21.21 29.52 -1.74
C ASP A 250 22.12 28.32 -1.54
N LYS A 251 22.43 27.58 -2.61
CA LYS A 251 23.25 26.35 -2.61
C LYS A 251 22.68 25.19 -1.78
N SER A 252 21.47 25.29 -1.25
CA SER A 252 20.77 24.17 -0.62
C SER A 252 20.08 23.30 -1.67
N PRO A 253 20.06 21.96 -1.52
CA PRO A 253 19.34 21.10 -2.44
C PRO A 253 17.83 21.41 -2.35
N PRO A 254 17.14 21.61 -3.49
CA PRO A 254 15.70 21.82 -3.48
C PRO A 254 14.95 20.57 -3.05
N ASP A 255 13.78 20.74 -2.42
CA ASP A 255 12.85 19.64 -2.18
C ASP A 255 12.14 19.27 -3.49
N LEU A 256 12.45 18.10 -4.02
CA LEU A 256 11.88 17.53 -5.25
C LEU A 256 10.77 16.50 -4.96
N THR A 257 10.19 16.48 -3.76
CA THR A 257 9.12 15.54 -3.38
C THR A 257 8.00 15.53 -4.42
N LEU A 258 7.56 16.69 -4.87
CA LEU A 258 6.46 16.84 -5.83
C LEU A 258 6.91 16.81 -7.30
N SER A 259 8.20 16.68 -7.59
CA SER A 259 8.73 16.68 -8.96
C SER A 259 8.46 15.33 -9.66
N ASP A 260 7.84 15.40 -10.83
CA ASP A 260 7.69 14.26 -11.75
C ASP A 260 9.02 13.92 -12.44
N LEU A 261 9.88 14.95 -12.61
CA LEU A 261 11.19 14.82 -13.26
C LEU A 261 12.31 14.39 -12.30
N ARG A 262 12.09 14.39 -10.98
CA ARG A 262 13.14 14.01 -10.00
C ARG A 262 13.98 12.85 -10.49
N ALA A 263 15.30 12.91 -10.37
CA ALA A 263 16.22 11.84 -10.72
C ALA A 263 15.92 10.56 -9.93
N VAL A 264 16.41 9.45 -10.42
CA VAL A 264 16.20 8.11 -9.85
C VAL A 264 17.37 7.76 -8.96
N SER A 265 17.11 7.09 -7.82
CA SER A 265 18.18 6.51 -7.01
C SER A 265 19.05 5.58 -7.85
N PRO A 266 20.38 5.66 -7.75
CA PRO A 266 21.29 4.75 -8.43
C PRO A 266 21.02 3.28 -8.11
N ILE A 267 20.59 2.98 -6.89
CA ILE A 267 20.21 1.63 -6.45
C ILE A 267 19.00 1.14 -7.25
N HIS A 268 17.99 1.99 -7.43
CA HIS A 268 16.81 1.61 -8.20
C HIS A 268 17.09 1.50 -9.71
N VAL A 269 17.98 2.33 -10.25
CA VAL A 269 18.47 2.18 -11.64
C VAL A 269 19.14 0.82 -11.82
N GLN A 270 20.02 0.42 -10.91
CA GLN A 270 20.67 -0.89 -10.97
C GLN A 270 19.65 -2.04 -10.83
N TYR A 271 18.63 -1.88 -9.98
CA TYR A 271 17.54 -2.85 -9.86
C TYR A 271 16.79 -3.06 -11.19
N LEU A 272 16.43 -1.97 -11.88
CA LEU A 272 15.77 -2.04 -13.20
C LEU A 272 16.66 -2.72 -14.25
N ARG A 273 17.98 -2.40 -14.26
CA ARG A 273 18.95 -3.06 -15.13
C ARG A 273 19.00 -4.56 -14.90
N ASN A 274 19.06 -4.98 -13.64
CA ASN A 274 19.08 -6.40 -13.26
C ASN A 274 17.81 -7.13 -13.71
N MET A 275 16.67 -6.44 -13.78
CA MET A 275 15.41 -6.96 -14.34
C MET A 275 15.34 -6.93 -15.87
N GLY A 276 16.33 -6.35 -16.56
CA GLY A 276 16.24 -6.13 -18.01
C GLY A 276 15.19 -5.09 -18.42
N VAL A 277 14.91 -4.13 -17.51
CA VAL A 277 13.93 -3.06 -17.69
C VAL A 277 14.65 -1.76 -17.97
N THR A 278 14.41 -1.17 -19.14
CA THR A 278 15.00 0.13 -19.51
C THR A 278 14.08 1.29 -19.16
N ALA A 279 12.76 1.12 -19.32
CA ALA A 279 11.80 2.15 -18.92
C ALA A 279 10.79 1.61 -17.92
N SER A 280 10.45 2.43 -16.93
CA SER A 280 9.47 2.11 -15.88
C SER A 280 8.48 3.25 -15.68
N LEU A 281 7.24 2.91 -15.37
CA LEU A 281 6.19 3.86 -15.04
C LEU A 281 5.30 3.25 -13.97
N SER A 282 5.02 4.00 -12.91
CA SER A 282 4.23 3.51 -11.78
C SER A 282 3.11 4.49 -11.43
N PHE A 283 1.95 3.93 -11.05
CA PHE A 283 0.81 4.69 -10.55
C PHE A 283 0.44 4.17 -9.17
N PRO A 284 0.36 5.02 -8.14
CA PRO A 284 -0.08 4.60 -6.81
C PRO A 284 -1.57 4.22 -6.83
N ILE A 285 -1.90 3.23 -6.02
CA ILE A 285 -3.27 2.86 -5.69
C ILE A 285 -3.45 3.16 -4.18
N PRO A 286 -3.83 4.40 -3.82
CA PRO A 286 -4.05 4.74 -2.42
C PRO A 286 -5.37 4.17 -1.94
N LEU A 287 -5.41 3.73 -0.68
CA LEU A 287 -6.64 3.38 0.02
C LEU A 287 -6.67 4.13 1.34
N ARG A 288 -7.54 5.13 1.46
CA ARG A 288 -7.51 6.11 2.55
C ARG A 288 -6.16 6.85 2.61
N LYS A 289 -5.40 6.71 3.69
CA LYS A 289 -4.07 7.33 3.90
C LYS A 289 -2.90 6.38 3.66
N GLU A 290 -3.17 5.16 3.20
CA GLU A 290 -2.17 4.12 3.00
C GLU A 290 -1.99 3.79 1.51
N LEU A 291 -0.80 3.38 1.15
CA LEU A 291 -0.52 2.86 -0.18
C LEU A 291 -0.91 1.37 -0.22
N TRP A 292 -2.08 1.08 -0.80
CA TRP A 292 -2.57 -0.30 -0.94
C TRP A 292 -1.76 -1.09 -1.96
N GLY A 293 -1.31 -0.43 -3.02
CA GLY A 293 -0.61 -1.08 -4.09
C GLY A 293 -0.10 -0.09 -5.13
N LEU A 294 0.41 -0.62 -6.22
CA LEU A 294 0.88 0.12 -7.39
C LEU A 294 0.37 -0.54 -8.67
N VAL A 295 0.14 0.26 -9.70
CA VAL A 295 0.24 -0.24 -11.07
C VAL A 295 1.68 -0.03 -11.51
N ALA A 296 2.41 -1.11 -11.79
CA ALA A 296 3.81 -1.07 -12.22
C ALA A 296 3.91 -1.46 -13.71
N CYS A 297 4.52 -0.58 -14.50
CA CYS A 297 4.67 -0.75 -15.94
C CYS A 297 6.16 -0.86 -16.27
N HIS A 298 6.54 -1.87 -17.05
CA HIS A 298 7.91 -2.11 -17.49
C HIS A 298 8.02 -2.20 -19.01
N HIS A 299 9.11 -1.66 -19.55
CA HIS A 299 9.42 -1.70 -20.96
C HIS A 299 10.91 -1.98 -21.19
N ARG A 300 11.23 -2.74 -22.24
CA ARG A 300 12.60 -3.19 -22.54
C ARG A 300 13.44 -2.16 -23.30
N GLN A 301 12.81 -1.12 -23.79
CA GLN A 301 13.46 -0.02 -24.52
C GLN A 301 13.11 1.32 -23.85
N PRO A 302 13.88 2.39 -24.07
CA PRO A 302 13.51 3.72 -23.61
C PRO A 302 12.12 4.11 -24.06
N ARG A 303 11.30 4.60 -23.12
CA ARG A 303 9.91 4.99 -23.41
C ARG A 303 9.46 6.11 -22.49
N ALA A 304 9.22 7.27 -23.07
CA ALA A 304 8.61 8.41 -22.40
C ALA A 304 7.12 8.49 -22.79
N LEU A 305 6.24 8.65 -21.80
CA LEU A 305 4.85 8.97 -22.03
C LEU A 305 4.63 10.47 -21.84
N PRO A 306 3.89 11.11 -22.76
CA PRO A 306 3.42 12.49 -22.57
C PRO A 306 2.56 12.63 -21.32
N LEU A 307 2.60 13.80 -20.69
CA LEU A 307 1.92 14.07 -19.43
C LEU A 307 0.41 13.80 -19.47
N PRO A 308 -0.37 14.19 -20.50
CA PRO A 308 -1.80 13.88 -20.55
C PRO A 308 -2.12 12.37 -20.54
N VAL A 309 -1.26 11.54 -21.15
CA VAL A 309 -1.44 10.07 -21.15
C VAL A 309 -1.18 9.52 -19.75
N ARG A 310 -0.15 10.03 -19.05
CA ARG A 310 0.15 9.63 -17.67
C ARG A 310 -0.99 10.01 -16.71
N GLU A 311 -1.51 11.24 -16.84
CA GLU A 311 -2.65 11.71 -16.05
C GLU A 311 -3.90 10.83 -16.27
N ARG A 312 -4.19 10.46 -17.52
CA ARG A 312 -5.29 9.53 -17.82
C ARG A 312 -5.10 8.16 -17.17
N CYS A 313 -3.89 7.59 -17.20
CA CYS A 313 -3.59 6.32 -16.54
C CYS A 313 -3.69 6.45 -15.00
N ALA A 314 -3.24 7.57 -14.43
CA ALA A 314 -3.39 7.86 -13.02
C ALA A 314 -4.86 7.94 -12.59
N GLU A 315 -5.72 8.54 -13.44
CA GLU A 315 -7.16 8.57 -13.18
C GLU A 315 -7.80 7.16 -13.22
N MET A 316 -7.35 6.27 -14.12
CA MET A 316 -7.78 4.86 -14.10
C MET A 316 -7.40 4.18 -12.76
N ALA A 317 -6.18 4.38 -12.27
CA ALA A 317 -5.75 3.84 -10.98
C ALA A 317 -6.53 4.43 -9.79
N LYS A 318 -6.90 5.73 -9.85
CA LYS A 318 -7.73 6.38 -8.84
C LYS A 318 -9.16 5.82 -8.83
N VAL A 319 -9.79 5.67 -9.99
CA VAL A 319 -11.13 5.05 -10.10
C VAL A 319 -11.11 3.62 -9.55
N PHE A 320 -10.09 2.84 -9.88
CA PHE A 320 -9.91 1.50 -9.32
C PHE A 320 -9.78 1.53 -7.79
N SER A 321 -9.04 2.49 -7.23
CA SER A 321 -8.91 2.67 -5.77
C SER A 321 -10.28 2.90 -5.09
N ILE A 322 -11.17 3.67 -5.72
CA ILE A 322 -12.55 3.87 -5.23
C ILE A 322 -13.31 2.53 -5.27
N GLY A 323 -13.14 1.74 -6.33
CA GLY A 323 -13.71 0.39 -6.44
C GLY A 323 -13.27 -0.55 -5.33
N ILE A 324 -11.99 -0.51 -4.92
CA ILE A 324 -11.47 -1.27 -3.77
C ILE A 324 -12.22 -0.89 -2.49
N ALA A 325 -12.35 0.41 -2.22
CA ALA A 325 -13.02 0.90 -1.02
C ALA A 325 -14.47 0.44 -0.96
N ALA A 326 -15.20 0.52 -2.08
CA ALA A 326 -16.57 0.06 -2.20
C ALA A 326 -16.68 -1.46 -1.97
N TYR A 327 -15.85 -2.25 -2.64
CA TYR A 327 -15.80 -3.71 -2.51
C TYR A 327 -15.54 -4.14 -1.06
N ARG A 328 -14.50 -3.59 -0.42
CA ARG A 328 -14.20 -3.89 0.99
C ARG A 328 -15.33 -3.50 1.93
N SER A 329 -15.98 -2.35 1.69
CA SER A 329 -17.13 -1.92 2.48
C SER A 329 -18.30 -2.89 2.36
N GLN A 330 -18.64 -3.33 1.14
CA GLN A 330 -19.69 -4.32 0.89
C GLN A 330 -19.40 -5.66 1.57
N GLN A 331 -18.16 -6.16 1.45
CA GLN A 331 -17.73 -7.40 2.12
C GLN A 331 -17.86 -7.28 3.64
N ARG A 332 -17.49 -6.14 4.21
CA ARG A 332 -17.62 -5.87 5.64
C ARG A 332 -19.08 -5.86 6.11
N VAL A 333 -19.95 -5.18 5.37
CA VAL A 333 -21.39 -5.13 5.69
C VAL A 333 -22.03 -6.52 5.55
N ALA A 334 -21.72 -7.26 4.49
CA ALA A 334 -22.23 -8.62 4.29
C ALA A 334 -21.82 -9.56 5.44
N ALA A 335 -20.55 -9.50 5.87
CA ALA A 335 -20.06 -10.30 6.99
C ALA A 335 -20.74 -9.92 8.32
N LEU A 336 -20.94 -8.63 8.58
CA LEU A 336 -21.62 -8.17 9.79
C LEU A 336 -23.08 -8.61 9.84
N ASN A 337 -23.81 -8.49 8.74
CA ASN A 337 -25.22 -8.89 8.67
C ASN A 337 -25.40 -10.42 8.73
N GLY A 338 -24.47 -11.19 8.14
CA GLY A 338 -24.53 -12.65 8.18
C GLY A 338 -24.25 -13.24 9.57
N SER A 339 -23.41 -12.58 10.37
CA SER A 339 -22.97 -13.10 11.67
C SER A 339 -23.95 -12.87 12.83
N ASP A 340 -24.94 -11.96 12.72
CA ASP A 340 -25.81 -11.61 13.84
C ASP A 340 -26.63 -12.80 14.36
N ARG A 341 -27.32 -13.49 13.48
CA ARG A 341 -28.13 -14.66 13.83
C ARG A 341 -27.28 -15.81 14.39
N ASP A 342 -26.10 -16.02 13.82
CA ASP A 342 -25.20 -17.08 14.28
C ASP A 342 -24.64 -16.78 15.66
N ILE A 343 -24.30 -15.53 15.94
CA ILE A 343 -23.85 -15.09 17.25
C ILE A 343 -24.95 -15.21 18.30
N GLU A 344 -26.20 -14.82 17.98
CA GLU A 344 -27.35 -14.96 18.88
C GLU A 344 -27.57 -16.43 19.24
N ARG A 345 -27.58 -17.33 18.25
CA ARG A 345 -27.67 -18.78 18.49
C ARG A 345 -26.53 -19.32 19.34
N LEU A 346 -25.31 -18.82 19.12
CA LEU A 346 -24.14 -19.20 19.94
C LEU A 346 -24.33 -18.79 21.39
N ILE A 347 -24.80 -17.56 21.66
CA ILE A 347 -25.04 -17.06 23.01
C ILE A 347 -26.10 -17.90 23.71
N GLU A 348 -27.22 -18.17 23.03
CA GLU A 348 -28.28 -19.07 23.56
C GLU A 348 -27.74 -20.47 23.87
N GLY A 349 -26.95 -21.05 22.96
CA GLY A 349 -26.31 -22.36 23.17
C GLY A 349 -25.32 -22.37 24.34
N ILE A 350 -24.50 -21.33 24.48
CA ILE A 350 -23.55 -21.20 25.59
C ILE A 350 -24.27 -21.06 26.92
N ASN A 351 -25.35 -20.27 26.98
CA ASN A 351 -26.16 -20.14 28.19
C ASN A 351 -26.87 -21.45 28.54
N GLY A 352 -27.29 -22.23 27.53
CA GLY A 352 -27.82 -23.59 27.72
C GLY A 352 -26.83 -24.54 28.35
N LEU A 353 -25.53 -24.47 28.00
CA LEU A 353 -24.49 -25.28 28.62
C LEU A 353 -24.34 -25.02 30.12
N GLN A 354 -24.47 -23.77 30.54
CA GLN A 354 -24.44 -23.37 31.96
C GLN A 354 -25.62 -23.96 32.76
N SER A 355 -26.73 -24.24 32.08
CA SER A 355 -27.92 -24.88 32.66
C SER A 355 -27.86 -26.41 32.61
N GLY A 356 -26.69 -26.99 32.29
CA GLY A 356 -26.47 -28.43 32.24
C GLY A 356 -26.88 -29.10 30.93
N ALA A 357 -27.14 -28.34 29.87
CA ALA A 357 -27.39 -28.89 28.54
C ALA A 357 -26.09 -29.41 27.89
N PHE A 358 -26.16 -30.54 27.21
CA PHE A 358 -25.01 -31.04 26.45
C PHE A 358 -24.78 -30.24 25.16
N PRO A 359 -23.49 -30.02 24.76
CA PRO A 359 -23.18 -29.39 23.46
C PRO A 359 -23.81 -30.19 22.33
N ASN A 360 -24.66 -29.54 21.55
CA ASN A 360 -25.28 -30.17 20.38
C ASN A 360 -24.44 -29.94 19.11
N PHE A 361 -24.76 -30.67 18.05
CA PHE A 361 -24.05 -30.59 16.77
C PHE A 361 -24.16 -29.19 16.13
N GLU A 362 -25.29 -28.53 16.31
CA GLU A 362 -25.57 -27.20 15.78
C GLU A 362 -24.70 -26.12 16.43
N LEU A 363 -24.59 -26.13 17.77
CA LEU A 363 -23.70 -25.23 18.52
C LEU A 363 -22.25 -25.37 18.06
N ARG A 364 -21.78 -26.63 17.90
CA ARG A 364 -20.45 -26.91 17.40
C ARG A 364 -20.23 -26.33 16.00
N GLY A 365 -21.17 -26.56 15.08
CA GLY A 365 -21.10 -26.08 13.70
C GLY A 365 -21.04 -24.57 13.63
N THR A 366 -21.90 -23.89 14.37
CA THR A 366 -21.97 -22.43 14.42
C THR A 366 -20.73 -21.81 15.06
N LEU A 367 -20.22 -22.40 16.16
CA LEU A 367 -19.00 -21.92 16.84
C LEU A 367 -17.76 -22.01 15.93
N LEU A 368 -17.58 -23.11 15.23
CA LEU A 368 -16.47 -23.29 14.30
C LEU A 368 -16.65 -22.44 13.03
N GLY A 369 -17.88 -22.37 12.51
CA GLY A 369 -18.22 -21.65 11.29
C GLY A 369 -18.06 -20.13 11.43
N LEU A 370 -18.32 -19.56 12.61
CA LEU A 370 -18.23 -18.11 12.88
C LEU A 370 -16.88 -17.52 12.44
N VAL A 371 -15.80 -18.27 12.63
CA VAL A 371 -14.44 -17.82 12.33
C VAL A 371 -13.72 -18.73 11.34
N GLY A 372 -14.39 -19.76 10.81
CA GLY A 372 -13.78 -20.74 9.89
C GLY A 372 -12.65 -21.53 10.54
N ALA A 373 -12.85 -22.03 11.76
CA ALA A 373 -11.88 -22.83 12.50
C ALA A 373 -12.18 -24.33 12.40
N SER A 374 -11.16 -25.18 12.64
CA SER A 374 -11.29 -26.64 12.70
C SER A 374 -11.52 -27.16 14.11
N GLY A 375 -11.13 -26.40 15.11
CA GLY A 375 -11.29 -26.70 16.53
C GLY A 375 -11.55 -25.43 17.34
N ALA A 376 -12.27 -25.60 18.47
CA ALA A 376 -12.51 -24.53 19.43
C ALA A 376 -12.51 -25.06 20.87
N ALA A 377 -12.25 -24.19 21.81
CA ALA A 377 -12.49 -24.46 23.23
C ALA A 377 -13.13 -23.26 23.93
N LEU A 378 -13.96 -23.58 24.92
CA LEU A 378 -14.51 -22.65 25.88
C LEU A 378 -13.94 -22.97 27.25
N THR A 379 -13.39 -22.00 27.93
CA THR A 379 -12.85 -22.14 29.29
C THR A 379 -13.37 -21.05 30.19
N GLU A 380 -13.58 -21.36 31.44
CA GLU A 380 -13.96 -20.41 32.48
C GLU A 380 -13.00 -20.56 33.68
N ASN A 381 -12.48 -19.44 34.17
CA ASN A 381 -11.54 -19.39 35.29
C ASN A 381 -11.94 -18.29 36.26
N ASP A 382 -11.57 -18.44 37.54
CA ASP A 382 -11.54 -17.31 38.45
C ASP A 382 -10.51 -16.26 37.99
N ALA A 383 -10.75 -15.00 38.23
CA ALA A 383 -9.90 -13.88 37.78
C ALA A 383 -8.45 -13.97 38.28
N ASP A 384 -8.24 -14.64 39.39
CA ASP A 384 -6.93 -14.86 40.01
C ASP A 384 -6.14 -16.02 39.39
N GLY A 385 -6.72 -16.69 38.35
CA GLY A 385 -6.07 -17.77 37.64
C GLY A 385 -5.98 -19.12 38.41
N ASN A 386 -6.49 -19.14 39.63
CA ASN A 386 -6.50 -20.31 40.49
C ASN A 386 -7.78 -21.11 40.30
N GLY A 387 -7.75 -22.02 39.36
CA GLY A 387 -8.85 -22.96 39.13
C GLY A 387 -9.42 -22.87 37.73
N LEU A 388 -9.03 -23.78 36.85
CA LEU A 388 -9.69 -24.05 35.58
C LEU A 388 -10.83 -25.01 35.88
N ASP A 389 -12.08 -24.49 35.95
CA ASP A 389 -13.22 -25.30 36.35
C ASP A 389 -13.56 -26.34 35.25
N GLU A 390 -13.54 -25.95 33.97
CA GLU A 390 -13.86 -26.85 32.88
C GLU A 390 -13.27 -26.37 31.54
N ILE A 391 -12.81 -27.32 30.70
CA ILE A 391 -12.43 -27.08 29.31
C ILE A 391 -13.41 -27.82 28.42
N LEU A 392 -14.32 -27.09 27.80
CA LEU A 392 -15.19 -27.64 26.78
C LEU A 392 -14.53 -27.55 25.41
N THR A 393 -14.39 -28.67 24.71
CA THR A 393 -13.72 -28.73 23.40
C THR A 393 -14.67 -29.10 22.28
N PHE A 394 -14.47 -28.50 21.09
CA PHE A 394 -15.28 -28.68 19.90
C PHE A 394 -14.36 -28.88 18.68
N GLY A 395 -14.60 -29.92 17.91
CA GLY A 395 -13.82 -30.18 16.71
C GLY A 395 -12.44 -30.78 16.98
N LYS A 396 -11.44 -30.38 16.18
CA LYS A 396 -10.05 -30.83 16.29
C LYS A 396 -9.26 -29.86 17.16
N THR A 397 -8.89 -30.24 18.37
CA THR A 397 -8.24 -29.37 19.35
C THR A 397 -6.94 -29.97 19.88
N PRO A 398 -6.01 -29.15 20.38
CA PRO A 398 -4.95 -29.60 21.28
C PRO A 398 -5.52 -30.31 22.52
N GLY A 399 -4.69 -31.08 23.20
CA GLY A 399 -5.07 -31.74 24.45
C GLY A 399 -5.28 -30.75 25.60
N PRO A 400 -6.03 -31.13 26.67
CA PRO A 400 -6.34 -30.23 27.77
C PRO A 400 -5.12 -29.60 28.46
N ALA A 401 -4.02 -30.35 28.61
CA ALA A 401 -2.76 -29.81 29.17
C ALA A 401 -2.16 -28.73 28.26
N GLN A 402 -2.16 -28.93 26.96
CA GLN A 402 -1.67 -27.98 25.96
C GLN A 402 -2.53 -26.70 25.92
N ILE A 403 -3.86 -26.86 26.09
CA ILE A 403 -4.78 -25.72 26.17
C ILE A 403 -4.50 -24.89 27.40
N ARG A 404 -4.24 -25.51 28.57
CA ARG A 404 -3.86 -24.78 29.80
C ARG A 404 -2.56 -24.02 29.62
N GLU A 405 -1.54 -24.64 29.05
CA GLU A 405 -0.26 -24.00 28.76
C GLU A 405 -0.42 -22.79 27.81
N GLN A 406 -1.28 -22.89 26.79
CA GLN A 406 -1.60 -21.75 25.90
C GLN A 406 -2.33 -20.62 26.64
N LEU A 407 -3.24 -20.92 27.55
CA LEU A 407 -3.94 -19.91 28.36
C LEU A 407 -2.97 -19.15 29.25
N ASP A 408 -2.04 -19.84 29.90
CA ASP A 408 -1.01 -19.23 30.75
C ASP A 408 -0.06 -18.36 29.92
N TRP A 409 0.34 -18.84 28.75
CA TRP A 409 1.12 -18.05 27.79
C TRP A 409 0.37 -16.81 27.32
N LEU A 410 -0.90 -16.91 26.94
CA LEU A 410 -1.72 -15.76 26.51
C LEU A 410 -1.82 -14.70 27.60
N ARG A 411 -2.00 -15.09 28.85
CA ARG A 411 -2.07 -14.16 29.99
C ARG A 411 -0.76 -13.42 30.22
N SER A 412 0.37 -14.09 30.00
CA SER A 412 1.70 -13.49 30.17
C SER A 412 2.14 -12.62 29.00
N THR A 413 1.58 -12.84 27.80
CA THR A 413 2.11 -12.27 26.56
C THR A 413 1.28 -11.09 26.06
N THR A 414 -0.04 -11.08 26.26
CA THR A 414 -0.91 -10.05 25.68
C THR A 414 -1.95 -9.50 26.65
N MET A 415 -2.14 -8.19 26.57
CA MET A 415 -3.25 -7.47 27.23
C MET A 415 -4.49 -7.37 26.32
N GLU A 416 -4.38 -7.80 25.06
CA GLU A 416 -5.45 -7.70 24.10
C GLU A 416 -6.58 -8.67 24.42
N ARG A 417 -7.82 -8.21 24.30
CA ARG A 417 -9.03 -9.01 24.54
C ARG A 417 -9.43 -9.87 23.35
N VAL A 418 -8.90 -9.59 22.19
CA VAL A 418 -9.00 -10.39 20.96
C VAL A 418 -7.60 -10.51 20.40
N PHE A 419 -7.02 -11.68 20.50
CA PHE A 419 -5.68 -12.00 19.98
C PHE A 419 -5.79 -12.97 18.83
N ALA A 420 -4.97 -12.79 17.79
CA ALA A 420 -4.93 -13.68 16.65
C ALA A 420 -3.52 -13.84 16.08
N THR A 421 -3.18 -15.06 15.71
CA THR A 421 -1.96 -15.38 14.97
C THR A 421 -2.19 -16.54 14.02
N ASP A 422 -1.58 -16.50 12.85
CA ASP A 422 -1.53 -17.62 11.90
C ASP A 422 -0.22 -18.44 12.00
N ALA A 423 0.67 -18.06 12.93
CA ALA A 423 1.98 -18.64 13.13
C ALA A 423 2.24 -18.92 14.62
N LEU A 424 1.32 -19.62 15.27
CA LEU A 424 1.39 -19.94 16.70
C LEU A 424 2.72 -20.58 17.11
N PRO A 425 3.28 -21.58 16.39
CA PRO A 425 4.57 -22.18 16.76
C PRO A 425 5.75 -21.19 16.80
N SER A 426 5.68 -20.10 16.03
CA SER A 426 6.73 -19.07 16.04
C SER A 426 6.68 -18.18 17.29
N LEU A 427 5.48 -17.97 17.86
CA LEU A 427 5.27 -17.15 19.06
C LEU A 427 5.29 -18.00 20.33
N PHE A 428 4.84 -19.23 20.24
CA PHE A 428 4.73 -20.18 21.32
C PHE A 428 5.33 -21.52 20.88
N PRO A 429 6.64 -21.74 21.06
CA PRO A 429 7.39 -22.89 20.52
C PRO A 429 6.84 -24.25 20.91
N SER A 430 6.24 -24.41 22.09
CA SER A 430 5.59 -25.65 22.53
C SER A 430 4.48 -26.10 21.54
N ALA A 431 3.86 -25.17 20.81
CA ALA A 431 2.84 -25.48 19.82
C ALA A 431 3.39 -26.25 18.60
N GLY A 432 4.71 -26.24 18.39
CA GLY A 432 5.34 -27.02 17.32
C GLY A 432 5.02 -28.51 17.37
N ALA A 433 4.85 -29.08 18.57
CA ALA A 433 4.52 -30.49 18.77
C ALA A 433 3.11 -30.87 18.25
N TYR A 434 2.22 -29.90 18.08
CA TYR A 434 0.84 -30.10 17.59
C TYR A 434 0.45 -29.10 16.50
N ALA A 435 1.42 -28.59 15.75
CA ALA A 435 1.23 -27.63 14.66
C ALA A 435 0.20 -28.13 13.62
N ALA A 436 0.19 -29.45 13.35
CA ALA A 436 -0.79 -30.07 12.46
C ALA A 436 -2.26 -29.84 12.88
N LEU A 437 -2.52 -29.52 14.16
CA LEU A 437 -3.85 -29.21 14.70
C LEU A 437 -4.05 -27.71 14.92
N ALA A 438 -2.99 -26.99 15.31
CA ALA A 438 -3.08 -25.64 15.84
C ALA A 438 -1.86 -24.79 15.46
N SER A 439 -1.71 -24.51 14.17
CA SER A 439 -0.75 -23.50 13.68
C SER A 439 -1.32 -22.09 13.72
N GLY A 440 -2.65 -21.92 13.66
CA GLY A 440 -3.34 -20.65 13.88
C GLY A 440 -4.13 -20.66 15.18
N LEU A 441 -4.09 -19.55 15.90
CA LEU A 441 -4.86 -19.32 17.12
C LEU A 441 -5.62 -17.99 17.02
N LEU A 442 -6.90 -18.03 17.36
CA LEU A 442 -7.73 -16.84 17.63
C LEU A 442 -8.28 -17.00 19.05
N ALA A 443 -8.04 -16.02 19.91
CA ALA A 443 -8.51 -15.99 21.29
C ALA A 443 -9.39 -14.78 21.55
N VAL A 444 -10.52 -14.98 22.25
CA VAL A 444 -11.43 -13.94 22.70
C VAL A 444 -11.64 -14.07 24.21
N GLN A 445 -11.30 -13.03 24.96
CA GLN A 445 -11.43 -12.99 26.40
C GLN A 445 -12.58 -12.07 26.84
N VAL A 446 -13.41 -12.58 27.75
CA VAL A 446 -14.55 -11.88 28.33
C VAL A 446 -14.45 -11.96 29.86
N ARG A 447 -14.38 -10.81 30.52
CA ARG A 447 -14.42 -10.74 31.99
C ARG A 447 -15.86 -10.61 32.46
N LEU A 448 -16.20 -11.39 33.47
CA LEU A 448 -17.53 -11.53 34.06
C LEU A 448 -17.47 -11.18 35.54
N PHE A 449 -18.54 -10.60 36.06
CA PHE A 449 -18.76 -10.45 37.48
C PHE A 449 -19.98 -11.30 37.85
N SER A 450 -19.83 -12.35 38.65
CA SER A 450 -20.92 -13.21 39.10
C SER A 450 -20.70 -13.59 40.55
N GLY A 451 -21.74 -13.43 41.39
CA GLY A 451 -21.68 -13.78 42.80
C GLY A 451 -20.62 -13.04 43.60
N GLY A 452 -20.28 -11.78 43.23
CA GLY A 452 -19.24 -10.98 43.89
C GLY A 452 -17.81 -11.39 43.54
N ARG A 453 -17.62 -12.33 42.61
CA ARG A 453 -16.31 -12.77 42.10
C ARG A 453 -16.13 -12.39 40.65
N GLN A 454 -14.90 -12.02 40.28
CA GLN A 454 -14.52 -11.78 38.89
C GLN A 454 -14.13 -13.13 38.27
N ARG A 455 -14.77 -13.50 37.18
CA ARG A 455 -14.44 -14.66 36.35
C ARG A 455 -13.97 -14.22 34.97
N GLU A 456 -13.16 -15.03 34.32
CA GLU A 456 -12.72 -14.80 32.95
C GLU A 456 -13.11 -16.01 32.10
N ARG A 457 -13.92 -15.74 31.07
CA ARG A 457 -14.28 -16.73 30.05
C ARG A 457 -13.44 -16.50 28.81
N THR A 458 -12.77 -17.55 28.34
CA THR A 458 -11.91 -17.49 27.15
C THR A 458 -12.43 -18.45 26.11
N PHE A 459 -12.62 -17.92 24.90
CA PHE A 459 -12.91 -18.66 23.68
C PHE A 459 -11.64 -18.77 22.88
N LEU A 460 -11.26 -20.01 22.51
CA LEU A 460 -10.10 -20.31 21.68
C LEU A 460 -10.57 -20.99 20.41
N TRP A 461 -10.00 -20.61 19.27
CA TRP A 461 -10.21 -21.26 17.99
C TRP A 461 -8.88 -21.57 17.35
N TRP A 462 -8.78 -22.77 16.74
CA TRP A 462 -7.58 -23.20 16.07
C TRP A 462 -7.83 -23.50 14.60
N ARG A 463 -6.81 -23.20 13.80
CA ARG A 463 -6.67 -23.64 12.43
C ARG A 463 -5.47 -24.59 12.32
N PRO A 464 -5.58 -25.69 11.56
CA PRO A 464 -4.48 -26.61 11.33
C PRO A 464 -3.36 -25.94 10.54
N GLU A 465 -2.19 -26.57 10.57
CA GLU A 465 -1.12 -26.22 9.64
C GLU A 465 -1.61 -26.33 8.20
N GLN A 466 -1.34 -25.30 7.45
CA GLN A 466 -1.52 -25.28 6.00
C GLN A 466 -0.20 -24.79 5.40
N PRO A 467 0.65 -25.69 4.91
CA PRO A 467 1.88 -25.28 4.24
C PRO A 467 1.57 -24.27 3.14
N GLN A 468 2.12 -23.08 3.27
CA GLN A 468 1.94 -22.03 2.28
C GLN A 468 3.11 -22.08 1.30
N THR A 469 2.79 -22.31 0.04
CA THR A 469 3.76 -22.18 -1.04
C THR A 469 3.77 -20.73 -1.49
N VAL A 470 4.89 -20.05 -1.27
CA VAL A 470 5.09 -18.67 -1.72
C VAL A 470 6.07 -18.69 -2.89
N HIS A 471 5.64 -18.12 -4.01
CA HIS A 471 6.47 -17.96 -5.19
C HIS A 471 7.11 -16.56 -5.16
N TRP A 472 8.40 -16.50 -4.88
CA TRP A 472 9.16 -15.26 -4.88
C TRP A 472 9.77 -14.99 -6.25
N ALA A 473 9.85 -13.73 -6.63
CA ALA A 473 10.67 -13.31 -7.75
C ALA A 473 12.15 -13.24 -7.30
N GLY A 474 12.84 -14.36 -7.21
CA GLY A 474 14.16 -14.53 -6.64
C GLY A 474 14.17 -14.88 -5.15
N ASP A 475 15.27 -15.41 -4.63
CA ASP A 475 15.44 -15.77 -3.21
C ASP A 475 15.32 -14.50 -2.31
N PRO A 476 14.30 -14.36 -1.46
CA PRO A 476 14.08 -13.17 -0.65
C PRO A 476 15.18 -12.93 0.39
N ARG A 477 15.96 -13.97 0.75
CA ARG A 477 17.08 -13.88 1.68
C ARG A 477 18.32 -13.22 1.06
N LYS A 478 18.40 -13.24 -0.28
CA LYS A 478 19.47 -12.61 -1.08
C LYS A 478 19.04 -11.25 -1.62
N SER A 479 18.08 -10.60 -1.00
CA SER A 479 17.55 -9.31 -1.45
C SER A 479 18.59 -8.20 -1.49
N VAL A 480 19.75 -8.42 -0.83
CA VAL A 480 20.87 -7.47 -0.79
C VAL A 480 22.17 -8.23 -0.82
N LEU A 481 23.00 -7.94 -1.81
CA LEU A 481 24.40 -8.34 -1.84
C LEU A 481 25.26 -7.09 -1.58
N PHE A 482 26.18 -7.17 -0.64
CA PHE A 482 27.28 -6.20 -0.62
C PHE A 482 28.16 -6.46 -1.85
N ALA A 483 28.34 -5.47 -2.69
CA ALA A 483 29.33 -5.56 -3.75
C ALA A 483 30.69 -5.76 -3.08
N ASP A 484 31.36 -6.84 -3.43
CA ASP A 484 32.70 -7.18 -2.91
C ASP A 484 33.60 -5.94 -2.90
N GLN A 485 34.15 -5.61 -1.72
CA GLN A 485 35.17 -4.60 -1.44
C GLN A 485 34.81 -3.10 -1.49
N SER A 486 33.62 -2.67 -1.94
CA SER A 486 33.32 -1.24 -2.05
C SER A 486 32.39 -0.68 -0.97
N ASN A 487 31.87 -1.51 -0.08
CA ASN A 487 30.82 -1.13 0.90
C ASN A 487 29.58 -0.45 0.27
N GLN A 488 29.42 -0.58 -1.06
CA GLN A 488 28.25 -0.07 -1.78
C GLN A 488 27.14 -1.11 -1.79
N LEU A 489 25.93 -0.63 -1.51
CA LEU A 489 24.71 -1.43 -1.55
C LEU A 489 24.37 -1.81 -2.99
N SER A 490 24.26 -3.11 -3.27
CA SER A 490 23.83 -3.61 -4.57
C SER A 490 22.45 -4.28 -4.43
N PRO A 491 21.47 -3.93 -5.28
CA PRO A 491 20.19 -4.63 -5.30
C PRO A 491 20.38 -6.06 -5.82
N ARG A 492 19.43 -6.94 -5.52
CA ARG A 492 19.45 -8.32 -5.98
C ARG A 492 19.57 -8.43 -7.50
N SER A 493 20.30 -9.44 -7.95
CA SER A 493 20.60 -9.68 -9.36
C SER A 493 19.75 -10.79 -9.98
N SER A 494 19.03 -11.61 -9.20
CA SER A 494 18.19 -12.69 -9.72
C SER A 494 16.73 -12.47 -9.40
N PHE A 495 15.88 -12.67 -10.41
CA PHE A 495 14.41 -12.61 -10.37
C PHE A 495 13.77 -13.92 -10.84
N GLU A 496 14.55 -14.99 -10.94
CA GLU A 496 14.04 -16.32 -11.24
C GLU A 496 13.09 -16.78 -10.13
N ALA A 497 11.99 -17.43 -10.51
CA ALA A 497 10.99 -17.88 -9.56
C ALA A 497 11.62 -18.81 -8.51
N TRP A 498 11.51 -18.46 -7.24
CA TRP A 498 11.98 -19.22 -6.10
C TRP A 498 10.79 -19.61 -5.23
N VAL A 499 10.72 -20.87 -4.87
CA VAL A 499 9.59 -21.42 -4.12
C VAL A 499 9.98 -21.58 -2.66
N GLU A 500 9.25 -20.94 -1.78
CA GLU A 500 9.33 -21.10 -0.34
C GLU A 500 8.12 -21.88 0.16
N ILE A 501 8.36 -22.94 0.89
CA ILE A 501 7.31 -23.67 1.60
C ILE A 501 7.43 -23.28 3.07
N SER A 502 6.47 -22.50 3.55
CA SER A 502 6.41 -22.09 4.94
C SER A 502 5.64 -23.12 5.76
N HIS A 503 6.30 -23.67 6.79
CA HIS A 503 5.71 -24.56 7.77
C HIS A 503 5.33 -23.83 9.06
N GLY A 504 4.51 -24.45 9.91
CA GLY A 504 4.08 -23.88 11.19
C GLY A 504 3.10 -22.72 11.05
N ARG A 505 2.46 -22.58 9.88
CA ARG A 505 1.46 -21.56 9.60
C ARG A 505 0.11 -22.17 9.25
N SER A 506 -0.96 -21.49 9.59
CA SER A 506 -2.31 -21.78 9.14
C SER A 506 -2.75 -20.83 8.03
N GLU A 507 -3.94 -21.03 7.50
CA GLU A 507 -4.64 -19.98 6.76
C GLU A 507 -4.77 -18.71 7.65
N PRO A 508 -4.41 -17.52 7.15
CA PRO A 508 -4.49 -16.30 7.93
C PRO A 508 -5.92 -15.95 8.36
N TRP A 509 -6.05 -15.35 9.54
CA TRP A 509 -7.33 -14.80 10.01
C TRP A 509 -7.65 -13.52 9.24
N SER A 510 -8.70 -13.55 8.41
CA SER A 510 -9.10 -12.39 7.62
C SER A 510 -9.56 -11.22 8.51
N GLU A 511 -9.51 -9.99 7.96
CA GLU A 511 -10.07 -8.81 8.65
C GLU A 511 -11.53 -9.01 9.04
N LEU A 512 -12.31 -9.71 8.20
CA LEU A 512 -13.71 -10.03 8.47
C LEU A 512 -13.86 -11.03 9.62
N THR A 513 -13.00 -12.04 9.68
CA THR A 513 -12.97 -13.00 10.79
C THR A 513 -12.70 -12.30 12.13
N LEU A 514 -11.71 -11.39 12.16
CA LEU A 514 -11.40 -10.61 13.35
C LEU A 514 -12.53 -9.66 13.75
N LEU A 515 -13.23 -9.10 12.77
CA LEU A 515 -14.40 -8.26 13.02
C LEU A 515 -15.55 -9.07 13.64
N ASN A 516 -15.81 -10.29 13.14
CA ASN A 516 -16.80 -11.20 13.70
C ASN A 516 -16.45 -11.60 15.14
N ALA A 517 -15.17 -11.88 15.42
CA ALA A 517 -14.70 -12.19 16.77
C ALA A 517 -14.89 -11.01 17.75
N LYS A 518 -14.59 -9.78 17.31
CA LYS A 518 -14.84 -8.56 18.11
C LYS A 518 -16.32 -8.32 18.35
N LYS A 519 -17.17 -8.55 17.35
CA LYS A 519 -18.61 -8.45 17.43
C LYS A 519 -19.17 -9.49 18.41
N PHE A 520 -18.75 -10.75 18.25
CA PHE A 520 -19.11 -11.84 19.16
C PHE A 520 -18.79 -11.46 20.61
N ARG A 521 -17.57 -10.99 20.88
CA ARG A 521 -17.18 -10.54 22.23
C ARG A 521 -18.13 -9.47 22.76
N SER A 522 -18.47 -8.47 21.95
CA SER A 522 -19.33 -7.36 22.38
C SER A 522 -20.76 -7.82 22.71
N LEU A 523 -21.30 -8.77 21.94
CA LEU A 523 -22.63 -9.32 22.16
C LEU A 523 -22.67 -10.25 23.37
N VAL A 524 -21.64 -11.08 23.58
CA VAL A 524 -21.51 -11.90 24.80
C VAL A 524 -21.46 -11.02 26.05
N LEU A 525 -20.70 -9.91 26.03
CA LEU A 525 -20.65 -8.96 27.13
C LEU A 525 -22.01 -8.30 27.42
N ARG A 526 -22.75 -7.96 26.35
CA ARG A 526 -24.10 -7.35 26.48
C ARG A 526 -25.09 -8.33 27.11
N ASP A 527 -25.08 -9.58 26.66
CA ASP A 527 -25.99 -10.60 27.16
C ASP A 527 -25.74 -10.90 28.64
N ILE A 528 -24.49 -11.03 29.05
CA ILE A 528 -24.09 -11.25 30.44
C ILE A 528 -24.51 -10.07 31.32
N ASN A 529 -24.26 -8.83 30.87
CA ASN A 529 -24.70 -7.66 31.63
C ASN A 529 -26.22 -7.59 31.73
N ALA A 530 -26.97 -7.96 30.69
CA ALA A 530 -28.43 -8.02 30.73
C ALA A 530 -28.96 -9.10 31.71
N ALA A 531 -28.25 -10.21 31.88
CA ALA A 531 -28.59 -11.23 32.87
C ALA A 531 -28.39 -10.73 34.32
N LEU A 532 -27.32 -9.96 34.58
CA LEU A 532 -27.03 -9.37 35.90
C LEU A 532 -28.08 -8.32 36.37
N PHE A 533 -28.86 -7.74 35.47
CA PHE A 533 -29.93 -6.81 35.79
C PHE A 533 -31.30 -7.50 35.90
N ARG A 534 -31.41 -8.82 35.65
CA ARG A 534 -32.66 -9.60 35.79
C ARG A 534 -32.76 -10.35 37.12
N ASP A 535 -31.65 -10.54 37.82
CA ASP A 535 -31.52 -11.06 39.17
C ASP A 535 -31.45 -9.91 40.19
#